data_0cb4d1f0ef21f013e2738f1ee9f18a44
#
_entry.id   0cb4d1f0ef21f013e2738f1ee9f18a44
#
_cell.length_a   1.000
_cell.length_b   1.000
_cell.length_c   1.000
_cell.angle_alpha   90.00
_cell.angle_beta   90.00
_cell.angle_gamma   90.00
#
_symmetry.space_group_name_H-M   'P 1'
#
loop_
_entity.id
_entity.type
_entity.pdbx_description
1 polymer ?
#
loop_
_entity_poly.entity_id
_entity_poly.type
_entity_poly.pdbx_seq_one_letter_code
_entity_poly.pdbx_strand_id
1 'polypeptide(L)'
;MPKRLPRRRRSPKWARWCVGLGAVLLVGAGGSLVAVQATLAAATSSLTQQDLLGSTKTTVKHATITGAKNILLAGIDARPNAAATLGTRSDSIIIMHISADHSQAYMVSIPRDSYVQIPAYNNGKVAWAGGKNKINSAFFFGSRGLAGNDALSHGFELLSMTVKQLTGITPDAGAIIDFTGFRNVVNVLGKVCMYVDEDTTSIHIGHDKNGKVAAPYVINPDGTLKSKIKGVTANFYPKGNHCFNPTEALDFVRQRDLLANKDFDYGRQRHQQQFLKAILQQAVKDGLDSPTKLPGLLTAFGKAMTVDSGGISLADWVFAMKAIRPDDLVTIKTNEGKFNPSSVPGIGSVELLSDTSLQLMKAVKDDKVGEFVQSFPTWAATT
;
A
#
# COMPACT_ATOMS: atom_id res chain seq x y z
N MET A 1 11.76 -39.42 74.32
CA MET A 1 10.45 -38.97 73.75
C MET A 1 10.57 -38.83 72.24
N PRO A 2 9.88 -39.63 71.43
CA PRO A 2 9.95 -39.51 69.96
C PRO A 2 9.10 -38.33 69.48
N LYS A 3 9.73 -37.38 68.66
CA LYS A 3 9.02 -36.28 68.02
C LYS A 3 8.06 -36.80 66.96
N ARG A 4 6.76 -36.58 67.18
CA ARG A 4 5.72 -36.85 66.12
C ARG A 4 5.88 -35.93 64.95
N LEU A 5 6.09 -36.50 63.75
CA LEU A 5 6.09 -35.76 62.45
C LEU A 5 4.69 -35.19 62.18
N PRO A 6 4.59 -33.94 61.62
CA PRO A 6 3.29 -33.33 61.29
C PRO A 6 2.59 -34.09 60.19
N ARG A 7 1.32 -34.49 60.44
CA ARG A 7 0.43 -35.12 59.45
C ARG A 7 0.24 -34.16 58.25
N ARG A 8 0.67 -34.56 57.05
CA ARG A 8 0.34 -33.88 55.78
C ARG A 8 -1.19 -33.75 55.65
N ARG A 9 -1.72 -32.52 55.75
CA ARG A 9 -3.12 -32.24 55.48
C ARG A 9 -3.38 -32.51 53.98
N ARG A 10 -4.25 -33.44 53.67
CA ARG A 10 -4.73 -33.70 52.30
C ARG A 10 -5.49 -32.46 51.83
N SER A 11 -5.11 -31.89 50.69
CA SER A 11 -5.80 -30.76 50.06
C SER A 11 -7.27 -31.13 49.80
N PRO A 12 -8.24 -30.23 50.09
CA PRO A 12 -9.66 -30.49 49.88
C PRO A 12 -9.95 -30.82 48.39
N LYS A 13 -10.92 -31.71 48.16
CA LYS A 13 -11.26 -32.18 46.81
C LYS A 13 -11.59 -31.01 45.83
N TRP A 14 -12.23 -29.94 46.29
CA TRP A 14 -12.54 -28.77 45.50
C TRP A 14 -11.29 -28.04 45.03
N ALA A 15 -10.22 -27.97 45.84
CA ALA A 15 -8.95 -27.32 45.41
C ALA A 15 -8.26 -28.08 44.26
N ARG A 16 -8.44 -29.42 44.22
CA ARG A 16 -7.96 -30.24 43.09
C ARG A 16 -8.75 -29.96 41.80
N TRP A 17 -10.07 -29.73 41.92
CA TRP A 17 -10.90 -29.34 40.79
C TRP A 17 -10.56 -27.95 40.28
N CYS A 18 -10.27 -26.95 41.13
CA CYS A 18 -9.84 -25.63 40.74
C CYS A 18 -8.48 -25.64 40.02
N VAL A 19 -7.53 -26.47 40.50
CA VAL A 19 -6.23 -26.64 39.82
C VAL A 19 -6.40 -27.34 38.48
N GLY A 20 -7.25 -28.37 38.38
CA GLY A 20 -7.58 -29.04 37.11
C GLY A 20 -8.24 -28.10 36.10
N LEU A 21 -9.25 -27.33 36.53
CA LEU A 21 -9.92 -26.33 35.67
C LEU A 21 -8.96 -25.20 35.24
N GLY A 22 -8.12 -24.71 36.17
CA GLY A 22 -7.10 -23.73 35.87
C GLY A 22 -6.05 -24.23 34.86
N ALA A 23 -5.63 -25.50 34.99
CA ALA A 23 -4.70 -26.12 34.03
C ALA A 23 -5.37 -26.32 32.65
N VAL A 24 -6.63 -26.72 32.58
CA VAL A 24 -7.39 -26.83 31.31
C VAL A 24 -7.57 -25.47 30.67
N LEU A 25 -7.87 -24.42 31.44
CA LEU A 25 -7.97 -23.05 30.93
C LEU A 25 -6.61 -22.49 30.44
N LEU A 26 -5.51 -22.81 31.16
CA LEU A 26 -4.15 -22.43 30.72
C LEU A 26 -3.72 -23.18 29.48
N VAL A 27 -4.01 -24.47 29.35
CA VAL A 27 -3.73 -25.27 28.17
C VAL A 27 -4.64 -24.83 26.99
N GLY A 28 -5.91 -24.55 27.29
CA GLY A 28 -6.84 -24.02 26.27
C GLY A 28 -6.45 -22.63 25.78
N ALA A 29 -6.07 -21.71 26.66
CA ALA A 29 -5.62 -20.37 26.29
C ALA A 29 -4.22 -20.38 25.63
N GLY A 30 -3.29 -21.19 26.12
CA GLY A 30 -1.97 -21.36 25.53
C GLY A 30 -2.02 -22.08 24.19
N GLY A 31 -2.86 -23.11 24.07
CA GLY A 31 -3.07 -23.84 22.80
C GLY A 31 -3.72 -22.97 21.73
N SER A 32 -4.66 -22.10 22.10
CA SER A 32 -5.29 -21.18 21.14
C SER A 32 -4.31 -20.09 20.64
N LEU A 33 -3.45 -19.56 21.51
CA LEU A 33 -2.40 -18.60 21.12
C LEU A 33 -1.36 -19.25 20.18
N VAL A 34 -0.91 -20.46 20.48
CA VAL A 34 0.02 -21.21 19.62
C VAL A 34 -0.63 -21.57 18.28
N ALA A 35 -1.90 -21.98 18.28
CA ALA A 35 -2.63 -22.25 17.04
C ALA A 35 -2.82 -20.99 16.19
N VAL A 36 -3.14 -19.85 16.78
CA VAL A 36 -3.24 -18.56 16.08
C VAL A 36 -1.89 -18.13 15.51
N GLN A 37 -0.80 -18.27 16.28
CA GLN A 37 0.56 -17.97 15.78
C GLN A 37 0.98 -18.91 14.66
N ALA A 38 0.70 -20.22 14.76
CA ALA A 38 1.03 -21.19 13.71
C ALA A 38 0.22 -20.95 12.44
N THR A 39 -1.07 -20.61 12.54
CA THR A 39 -1.91 -20.28 11.39
C THR A 39 -1.51 -18.94 10.74
N LEU A 40 -1.13 -17.94 11.54
CA LEU A 40 -0.57 -16.69 11.04
C LEU A 40 0.79 -16.90 10.36
N ALA A 41 1.68 -17.71 10.93
CA ALA A 41 2.96 -18.06 10.32
C ALA A 41 2.76 -18.78 8.99
N ALA A 42 1.83 -19.74 8.91
CA ALA A 42 1.48 -20.44 7.68
C ALA A 42 0.86 -19.50 6.63
N ALA A 43 -0.01 -18.58 7.05
CA ALA A 43 -0.61 -17.59 6.15
C ALA A 43 0.43 -16.59 5.62
N THR A 44 1.36 -16.15 6.47
CA THR A 44 2.41 -15.22 6.08
C THR A 44 3.53 -15.87 5.27
N SER A 45 3.74 -17.19 5.38
CA SER A 45 4.69 -17.92 4.53
C SER A 45 4.24 -18.03 3.06
N SER A 46 2.96 -17.82 2.78
CA SER A 46 2.42 -17.79 1.41
C SER A 46 2.59 -16.43 0.70
N LEU A 47 3.07 -15.40 1.43
CA LEU A 47 3.35 -14.08 0.88
C LEU A 47 4.59 -14.14 0.01
N THR A 48 4.56 -13.49 -1.15
CA THR A 48 5.76 -13.30 -1.98
C THR A 48 6.65 -12.28 -1.27
N GLN A 49 7.53 -12.76 -0.40
CA GLN A 49 8.54 -11.92 0.25
C GLN A 49 9.77 -11.83 -0.66
N GLN A 50 10.24 -10.62 -0.84
CA GLN A 50 11.41 -10.31 -1.67
C GLN A 50 12.17 -9.14 -1.04
N ASP A 51 13.50 -9.14 -1.18
CA ASP A 51 14.30 -7.96 -0.84
C ASP A 51 14.02 -6.86 -1.86
N LEU A 52 13.28 -5.85 -1.44
CA LEU A 52 12.92 -4.67 -2.23
C LEU A 52 13.71 -3.44 -1.79
N LEU A 53 14.24 -3.45 -0.57
CA LEU A 53 14.92 -2.29 0.04
C LEU A 53 16.44 -2.36 -0.09
N GLY A 54 16.98 -3.42 -0.75
CA GLY A 54 18.42 -3.64 -0.88
C GLY A 54 19.08 -3.94 0.47
N SER A 55 18.29 -4.40 1.44
CA SER A 55 18.82 -4.80 2.73
C SER A 55 19.22 -6.27 2.68
N THR A 56 20.47 -6.60 2.93
CA THR A 56 20.97 -7.99 3.01
C THR A 56 20.34 -8.82 4.14
N LYS A 57 19.21 -8.37 4.71
CA LYS A 57 18.52 -9.04 5.82
C LYS A 57 17.60 -10.14 5.30
N THR A 58 18.20 -11.29 5.03
CA THR A 58 17.47 -12.50 4.59
C THR A 58 16.77 -13.26 5.73
N THR A 59 16.97 -12.86 6.99
CA THR A 59 16.41 -13.58 8.13
C THR A 59 15.26 -12.78 8.75
N VAL A 60 14.04 -13.26 8.54
CA VAL A 60 12.84 -12.72 9.20
C VAL A 60 12.90 -13.05 10.69
N LYS A 61 12.81 -12.03 11.53
CA LYS A 61 12.81 -12.16 12.99
C LYS A 61 11.47 -11.74 13.57
N HIS A 62 11.05 -12.43 14.64
CA HIS A 62 9.99 -11.92 15.49
C HIS A 62 10.54 -10.75 16.31
N ALA A 63 9.90 -9.60 16.23
CA ALA A 63 10.29 -8.39 16.94
C ALA A 63 9.07 -7.56 17.32
N THR A 64 9.10 -6.96 18.50
CA THR A 64 8.12 -5.93 18.85
C THR A 64 8.42 -4.70 18.02
N ILE A 65 7.44 -4.27 17.21
CA ILE A 65 7.53 -3.04 16.43
C ILE A 65 7.27 -1.88 17.37
N THR A 66 8.23 -0.97 17.47
CA THR A 66 8.15 0.23 18.32
C THR A 66 8.55 1.46 17.53
N GLY A 67 8.08 2.63 17.97
CA GLY A 67 8.35 3.91 17.32
C GLY A 67 7.65 4.04 15.96
N ALA A 68 7.78 5.23 15.37
CA ALA A 68 7.18 5.53 14.08
C ALA A 68 7.73 4.62 12.96
N LYS A 69 6.87 4.29 12.00
CA LYS A 69 7.22 3.42 10.86
C LYS A 69 6.80 4.04 9.55
N ASN A 70 7.61 3.83 8.54
CA ASN A 70 7.35 4.29 7.18
C ASN A 70 7.32 3.10 6.22
N ILE A 71 6.20 2.88 5.54
CA ILE A 71 6.04 1.84 4.54
C ILE A 71 5.94 2.51 3.18
N LEU A 72 6.80 2.12 2.24
CA LEU A 72 6.72 2.61 0.87
C LEU A 72 5.85 1.68 0.04
N LEU A 73 4.78 2.23 -0.53
CA LEU A 73 3.87 1.50 -1.42
C LEU A 73 4.06 1.97 -2.85
N ALA A 74 4.27 1.04 -3.78
CA ALA A 74 4.40 1.34 -5.20
C ALA A 74 3.35 0.58 -6.01
N GLY A 75 2.54 1.32 -6.76
CA GLY A 75 1.65 0.77 -7.78
C GLY A 75 2.34 0.81 -9.14
N ILE A 76 2.44 -0.32 -9.82
CA ILE A 76 3.14 -0.45 -11.10
C ILE A 76 2.21 -0.90 -12.24
N ASP A 77 2.44 -0.38 -13.45
CA ASP A 77 1.82 -0.91 -14.68
C ASP A 77 2.74 -1.99 -15.26
N ALA A 78 2.81 -3.14 -14.58
CA ALA A 78 3.49 -4.31 -15.11
C ALA A 78 2.53 -5.09 -16.01
N ARG A 79 2.83 -5.13 -17.32
CA ARG A 79 2.07 -5.92 -18.28
C ARG A 79 2.77 -7.26 -18.49
N PRO A 80 2.05 -8.40 -18.39
CA PRO A 80 2.66 -9.72 -18.50
C PRO A 80 3.49 -9.96 -19.78
N ASN A 81 3.19 -9.21 -20.84
CA ASN A 81 3.81 -9.35 -22.16
C ASN A 81 4.71 -8.15 -22.55
N ALA A 82 4.99 -7.21 -21.62
CA ALA A 82 5.92 -6.13 -21.91
C ALA A 82 7.34 -6.67 -22.00
N ALA A 83 8.05 -6.34 -23.09
CA ALA A 83 9.43 -6.73 -23.22
C ALA A 83 10.26 -6.20 -22.03
N ALA A 84 11.11 -7.04 -21.45
CA ALA A 84 11.97 -6.67 -20.31
C ALA A 84 12.82 -5.42 -20.58
N THR A 85 13.09 -5.12 -21.87
CA THR A 85 13.84 -3.94 -22.30
C THR A 85 13.10 -2.61 -22.08
N LEU A 86 11.76 -2.64 -21.99
CA LEU A 86 10.95 -1.42 -21.85
C LEU A 86 10.91 -0.88 -20.42
N GLY A 87 11.28 -1.69 -19.42
CA GLY A 87 11.22 -1.31 -18.00
C GLY A 87 9.78 -1.00 -17.53
N THR A 88 9.59 -0.96 -16.23
CA THR A 88 8.30 -0.67 -15.61
C THR A 88 8.37 0.65 -14.85
N ARG A 89 7.29 1.43 -14.83
CA ARG A 89 7.20 2.67 -14.06
C ARG A 89 6.30 2.50 -12.85
N SER A 90 6.60 3.21 -11.77
CA SER A 90 5.71 3.32 -10.60
C SER A 90 4.74 4.47 -10.82
N ASP A 91 3.49 4.15 -11.15
CA ASP A 91 2.45 5.16 -11.41
C ASP A 91 1.73 5.63 -10.15
N SER A 92 1.90 4.93 -9.04
CA SER A 92 1.45 5.31 -7.70
C SER A 92 2.62 5.16 -6.73
N ILE A 93 2.88 6.20 -5.95
CA ILE A 93 3.96 6.22 -4.95
C ILE A 93 3.36 6.80 -3.68
N ILE A 94 3.23 5.99 -2.63
CA ILE A 94 2.59 6.40 -1.37
C ILE A 94 3.54 6.04 -0.22
N ILE A 95 3.79 7.00 0.65
CA ILE A 95 4.41 6.75 1.95
C ILE A 95 3.28 6.59 2.95
N MET A 96 3.15 5.42 3.55
CA MET A 96 2.29 5.19 4.70
C MET A 96 3.13 5.36 5.96
N HIS A 97 2.89 6.43 6.69
CA HIS A 97 3.52 6.72 7.96
C HIS A 97 2.61 6.26 9.09
N ILE A 98 3.15 5.49 10.02
CA ILE A 98 2.48 5.04 11.23
C ILE A 98 3.11 5.79 12.40
N SER A 99 2.30 6.49 13.19
CA SER A 99 2.76 7.25 14.36
C SER A 99 3.46 6.35 15.39
N ALA A 100 4.37 6.92 16.18
CA ALA A 100 5.17 6.16 17.16
C ALA A 100 4.33 5.46 18.23
N ASP A 101 3.14 5.97 18.54
CA ASP A 101 2.18 5.36 19.46
C ASP A 101 1.24 4.35 18.77
N HIS A 102 1.36 4.18 17.46
CA HIS A 102 0.54 3.32 16.61
C HIS A 102 -0.97 3.61 16.70
N SER A 103 -1.34 4.85 17.00
CA SER A 103 -2.74 5.27 17.08
C SER A 103 -3.30 5.80 15.76
N GLN A 104 -2.43 6.29 14.86
CA GLN A 104 -2.81 6.88 13.59
C GLN A 104 -1.87 6.43 12.46
N ALA A 105 -2.39 6.44 11.25
CA ALA A 105 -1.61 6.27 10.04
C ALA A 105 -1.92 7.39 9.05
N TYR A 106 -0.88 7.82 8.32
CA TYR A 106 -0.98 8.90 7.34
C TYR A 106 -0.52 8.40 5.99
N MET A 107 -1.36 8.54 4.96
CA MET A 107 -1.00 8.23 3.58
C MET A 107 -0.61 9.52 2.85
N VAL A 108 0.65 9.62 2.47
CA VAL A 108 1.20 10.76 1.71
C VAL A 108 1.56 10.27 0.31
N SER A 109 0.83 10.72 -0.70
CA SER A 109 1.14 10.42 -2.10
C SER A 109 2.18 11.38 -2.65
N ILE A 110 3.17 10.84 -3.38
CA ILE A 110 4.13 11.61 -4.16
C ILE A 110 3.67 11.57 -5.63
N PRO A 111 3.43 12.71 -6.28
CA PRO A 111 3.07 12.75 -7.69
C PRO A 111 4.13 12.04 -8.54
N ARG A 112 3.71 11.12 -9.40
CA ARG A 112 4.62 10.30 -10.22
C ARG A 112 5.53 11.12 -11.14
N ASP A 113 5.09 12.33 -11.53
CA ASP A 113 5.80 13.24 -12.39
C ASP A 113 6.67 14.24 -11.61
N SER A 114 6.82 14.09 -10.27
CA SER A 114 7.68 14.92 -9.43
C SER A 114 9.11 14.95 -9.96
N TYR A 115 9.65 16.16 -10.22
CA TYR A 115 10.99 16.36 -10.74
C TYR A 115 12.02 16.30 -9.62
N VAL A 116 12.73 15.20 -9.53
CA VAL A 116 13.61 14.87 -8.41
C VAL A 116 14.98 14.42 -8.88
N GLN A 117 15.98 14.48 -7.99
CA GLN A 117 17.27 13.84 -8.20
C GLN A 117 17.13 12.33 -7.98
N ILE A 118 17.43 11.53 -9.00
CA ILE A 118 17.54 10.08 -8.91
C ILE A 118 19.02 9.73 -8.76
N PRO A 119 19.42 8.98 -7.71
CA PRO A 119 20.83 8.62 -7.51
C PRO A 119 21.37 7.72 -8.62
N ALA A 120 22.70 7.68 -8.76
CA ALA A 120 23.35 6.71 -9.63
C ALA A 120 23.08 5.29 -9.13
N TYR A 121 22.89 4.37 -10.06
CA TYR A 121 22.54 2.98 -9.72
C TYR A 121 23.02 2.01 -10.80
N ASN A 122 23.46 0.83 -10.38
CA ASN A 122 23.82 -0.27 -11.26
C ASN A 122 23.09 -1.54 -10.85
N ASN A 123 22.23 -2.03 -11.71
CA ASN A 123 21.44 -3.25 -11.45
C ASN A 123 22.12 -4.54 -11.94
N GLY A 124 23.41 -4.48 -12.27
CA GLY A 124 24.18 -5.61 -12.80
C GLY A 124 24.01 -5.87 -14.31
N LYS A 125 22.99 -5.28 -14.95
CA LYS A 125 22.76 -5.34 -16.40
C LYS A 125 22.94 -3.98 -17.08
N VAL A 126 22.39 -2.95 -16.48
CA VAL A 126 22.40 -1.59 -17.02
C VAL A 126 22.68 -0.60 -15.88
N ALA A 127 23.62 0.30 -16.13
CA ALA A 127 23.91 1.40 -15.21
C ALA A 127 23.06 2.63 -15.53
N TRP A 128 22.63 3.33 -14.48
CA TRP A 128 22.10 4.69 -14.51
C TRP A 128 23.10 5.62 -13.82
N ALA A 129 23.58 6.65 -14.55
CA ALA A 129 24.62 7.55 -14.03
C ALA A 129 24.12 8.53 -12.95
N GLY A 130 22.82 8.52 -12.65
CA GLY A 130 22.19 9.53 -11.80
C GLY A 130 21.78 10.76 -12.59
N GLY A 131 20.88 11.56 -12.02
CA GLY A 131 20.42 12.80 -12.63
C GLY A 131 18.98 13.14 -12.26
N LYS A 132 18.54 14.34 -12.64
CA LYS A 132 17.15 14.76 -12.40
C LYS A 132 16.21 14.17 -13.43
N ASN A 133 15.10 13.60 -12.96
CA ASN A 133 14.03 13.07 -13.81
C ASN A 133 12.70 13.01 -13.01
N LYS A 134 11.62 12.56 -13.65
CA LYS A 134 10.36 12.22 -12.95
C LYS A 134 10.60 11.07 -11.98
N ILE A 135 10.04 11.14 -10.78
CA ILE A 135 10.28 10.13 -9.74
C ILE A 135 9.90 8.71 -10.17
N ASN A 136 8.84 8.55 -10.99
CA ASN A 136 8.43 7.26 -11.52
C ASN A 136 9.48 6.59 -12.43
N SER A 137 10.39 7.39 -12.99
CA SER A 137 11.51 6.89 -13.79
C SER A 137 12.57 6.18 -12.95
N ALA A 138 12.60 6.39 -11.63
CA ALA A 138 13.50 5.65 -10.76
C ALA A 138 13.25 4.14 -10.86
N PHE A 139 11.97 3.72 -10.75
CA PHE A 139 11.62 2.31 -10.91
C PHE A 139 12.01 1.76 -12.29
N PHE A 140 11.79 2.56 -13.35
CA PHE A 140 12.19 2.21 -14.71
C PHE A 140 13.71 2.03 -14.85
N PHE A 141 14.52 2.96 -14.36
CA PHE A 141 15.98 2.86 -14.45
C PHE A 141 16.54 1.69 -13.65
N GLY A 142 15.95 1.41 -12.47
CA GLY A 142 16.32 0.26 -11.65
C GLY A 142 15.97 -1.08 -12.31
N SER A 143 14.82 -1.19 -12.94
CA SER A 143 14.31 -2.44 -13.53
C SER A 143 14.80 -2.72 -14.96
N ARG A 144 15.40 -1.73 -15.64
CA ARG A 144 15.74 -1.81 -17.04
C ARG A 144 16.71 -2.95 -17.37
N GLY A 145 16.38 -3.79 -18.34
CA GLY A 145 17.18 -4.95 -18.78
C GLY A 145 17.01 -6.19 -17.89
N LEU A 146 16.19 -6.12 -16.84
CA LEU A 146 15.85 -7.22 -15.96
C LEU A 146 14.40 -7.67 -16.19
N ALA A 147 14.05 -8.85 -15.68
CA ALA A 147 12.71 -9.43 -15.76
C ALA A 147 12.31 -10.09 -14.43
N GLY A 148 11.01 -10.33 -14.23
CA GLY A 148 10.48 -11.01 -13.04
C GLY A 148 10.85 -10.32 -11.74
N ASN A 149 11.22 -11.12 -10.76
CA ASN A 149 11.53 -10.64 -9.41
C ASN A 149 12.72 -9.68 -9.36
N ASP A 150 13.76 -9.92 -10.15
CA ASP A 150 14.93 -9.04 -10.19
C ASP A 150 14.56 -7.63 -10.67
N ALA A 151 13.68 -7.53 -11.67
CA ALA A 151 13.18 -6.24 -12.15
C ALA A 151 12.37 -5.51 -11.05
N LEU A 152 11.56 -6.24 -10.27
CA LEU A 152 10.79 -5.67 -9.16
C LEU A 152 11.72 -5.18 -8.05
N SER A 153 12.69 -6.00 -7.62
CA SER A 153 13.63 -5.64 -6.56
C SER A 153 14.44 -4.39 -6.93
N HIS A 154 15.16 -4.45 -8.04
CA HIS A 154 16.04 -3.35 -8.43
C HIS A 154 15.26 -2.07 -8.80
N GLY A 155 14.05 -2.21 -9.37
CA GLY A 155 13.15 -1.07 -9.63
C GLY A 155 12.71 -0.40 -8.33
N PHE A 156 12.29 -1.18 -7.35
CA PHE A 156 11.84 -0.67 -6.06
C PHE A 156 12.99 -0.12 -5.21
N GLU A 157 14.14 -0.77 -5.23
CA GLU A 157 15.34 -0.32 -4.52
C GLU A 157 15.74 1.09 -4.98
N LEU A 158 15.86 1.34 -6.28
CA LEU A 158 16.19 2.67 -6.79
C LEU A 158 15.08 3.69 -6.50
N LEU A 159 13.81 3.30 -6.52
CA LEU A 159 12.71 4.16 -6.10
C LEU A 159 12.84 4.52 -4.60
N SER A 160 13.12 3.54 -3.74
CA SER A 160 13.33 3.73 -2.29
C SER A 160 14.51 4.66 -2.02
N MET A 161 15.65 4.47 -2.71
CA MET A 161 16.80 5.36 -2.64
C MET A 161 16.45 6.79 -3.06
N THR A 162 15.63 6.94 -4.11
CA THR A 162 15.17 8.25 -4.60
C THR A 162 14.25 8.93 -3.60
N VAL A 163 13.29 8.20 -3.02
CA VAL A 163 12.43 8.71 -1.95
C VAL A 163 13.27 9.14 -0.75
N LYS A 164 14.22 8.32 -0.32
CA LYS A 164 15.14 8.68 0.77
C LYS A 164 15.94 9.93 0.47
N GLN A 165 16.45 10.09 -0.74
CA GLN A 165 17.20 11.28 -1.13
C GLN A 165 16.32 12.54 -1.14
N LEU A 166 15.07 12.43 -1.60
CA LEU A 166 14.11 13.53 -1.64
C LEU A 166 13.64 13.96 -0.25
N THR A 167 13.33 12.99 0.62
CA THR A 167 12.55 13.21 1.85
C THR A 167 13.38 13.04 3.12
N GLY A 168 14.53 12.36 3.03
CA GLY A 168 15.30 11.89 4.18
C GLY A 168 14.65 10.72 4.93
N ILE A 169 13.52 10.18 4.44
CA ILE A 169 12.80 9.04 5.02
C ILE A 169 13.43 7.75 4.49
N THR A 170 13.84 6.86 5.38
CA THR A 170 14.22 5.49 5.03
C THR A 170 13.00 4.59 5.29
N PRO A 171 12.43 3.91 4.27
CA PRO A 171 11.34 2.99 4.50
C PRO A 171 11.75 1.82 5.40
N ASP A 172 10.88 1.46 6.35
CA ASP A 172 11.04 0.28 7.22
C ASP A 172 10.55 -0.99 6.54
N ALA A 173 9.59 -0.85 5.62
CA ALA A 173 9.00 -1.92 4.82
C ALA A 173 8.59 -1.39 3.45
N GLY A 174 8.36 -2.29 2.51
CA GLY A 174 7.91 -1.94 1.17
C GLY A 174 6.90 -2.92 0.60
N ALA A 175 6.05 -2.43 -0.32
CA ALA A 175 5.15 -3.29 -1.06
C ALA A 175 4.93 -2.80 -2.49
N ILE A 176 4.86 -3.75 -3.41
CA ILE A 176 4.52 -3.53 -4.82
C ILE A 176 3.19 -4.21 -5.10
N ILE A 177 2.30 -3.50 -5.78
CA ILE A 177 1.08 -4.05 -6.35
C ILE A 177 1.00 -3.72 -7.83
N ASP A 178 0.73 -4.72 -8.66
CA ASP A 178 0.40 -4.53 -10.06
C ASP A 178 -1.12 -4.58 -10.31
N PHE A 179 -1.56 -4.35 -11.54
CA PHE A 179 -2.97 -4.37 -11.90
C PHE A 179 -3.65 -5.73 -11.65
N THR A 180 -2.93 -6.82 -11.80
CA THR A 180 -3.45 -8.17 -11.55
C THR A 180 -3.63 -8.39 -10.05
N GLY A 181 -2.61 -8.05 -9.27
CA GLY A 181 -2.66 -8.09 -7.82
C GLY A 181 -3.76 -7.23 -7.25
N PHE A 182 -3.91 -5.99 -7.74
CA PHE A 182 -5.01 -5.11 -7.31
C PHE A 182 -6.39 -5.75 -7.53
N ARG A 183 -6.65 -6.29 -8.74
CA ARG A 183 -7.92 -7.00 -9.02
C ARG A 183 -8.10 -8.21 -8.11
N ASN A 184 -7.02 -8.94 -7.82
CA ASN A 184 -7.08 -10.11 -6.93
C ASN A 184 -7.44 -9.70 -5.50
N VAL A 185 -6.92 -8.59 -4.97
CA VAL A 185 -7.32 -8.05 -3.66
C VAL A 185 -8.83 -7.77 -3.64
N VAL A 186 -9.34 -7.04 -4.63
CA VAL A 186 -10.78 -6.72 -4.69
C VAL A 186 -11.63 -7.99 -4.86
N ASN A 187 -11.15 -8.95 -5.65
CA ASN A 187 -11.86 -10.23 -5.87
C ASN A 187 -11.99 -11.05 -4.58
N VAL A 188 -10.96 -11.05 -3.73
CA VAL A 188 -10.99 -11.72 -2.41
C VAL A 188 -12.05 -11.11 -1.50
N LEU A 189 -12.20 -9.78 -1.54
CA LEU A 189 -13.23 -9.06 -0.79
C LEU A 189 -14.62 -9.14 -1.46
N GLY A 190 -14.73 -9.78 -2.64
CA GLY A 190 -15.95 -9.86 -3.44
C GLY A 190 -16.29 -8.54 -4.12
N LYS A 191 -16.33 -7.45 -3.37
CA LYS A 191 -16.50 -6.07 -3.85
C LYS A 191 -15.99 -5.09 -2.80
N VAL A 192 -15.66 -3.88 -3.24
CA VAL A 192 -15.27 -2.78 -2.33
C VAL A 192 -16.25 -1.62 -2.51
N CYS A 193 -16.92 -1.25 -1.43
CA CYS A 193 -17.89 -0.14 -1.45
C CYS A 193 -17.26 1.11 -0.83
N MET A 194 -17.44 2.26 -1.49
CA MET A 194 -16.96 3.54 -1.01
C MET A 194 -17.83 4.69 -1.50
N TYR A 195 -17.63 5.86 -0.92
CA TYR A 195 -18.20 7.10 -1.43
C TYR A 195 -17.26 7.66 -2.52
N VAL A 196 -17.80 7.83 -3.74
CA VAL A 196 -17.14 8.51 -4.85
C VAL A 196 -17.39 10.01 -4.68
N ASP A 197 -16.34 10.81 -4.55
CA ASP A 197 -16.43 12.23 -4.20
C ASP A 197 -16.68 13.16 -5.39
N GLU A 198 -16.51 12.66 -6.62
CA GLU A 198 -16.78 13.38 -7.86
C GLU A 198 -17.23 12.48 -8.99
N ASP A 199 -17.97 13.06 -9.92
CA ASP A 199 -18.33 12.36 -11.16
C ASP A 199 -17.09 12.02 -11.97
N THR A 200 -16.96 10.74 -12.33
CA THR A 200 -15.79 10.20 -13.03
C THR A 200 -16.22 9.43 -14.26
N THR A 201 -15.72 9.83 -15.43
CA THR A 201 -15.97 9.10 -16.69
C THR A 201 -14.72 8.27 -17.06
N SER A 202 -14.93 6.99 -17.35
CA SER A 202 -13.84 6.11 -17.78
C SER A 202 -13.34 6.47 -19.17
N ILE A 203 -12.02 6.51 -19.32
CA ILE A 203 -11.36 6.61 -20.62
C ILE A 203 -10.92 5.25 -21.16
N HIS A 204 -11.00 4.20 -20.35
CA HIS A 204 -10.48 2.86 -20.68
C HIS A 204 -11.58 1.84 -20.96
N ILE A 205 -12.69 1.91 -20.25
CA ILE A 205 -13.79 0.94 -20.32
C ILE A 205 -15.10 1.63 -20.69
N GLY A 206 -15.77 1.05 -21.65
CA GLY A 206 -17.12 1.39 -22.07
C GLY A 206 -17.77 0.19 -22.72
N HIS A 207 -18.95 0.41 -23.31
CA HIS A 207 -19.72 -0.64 -23.96
C HIS A 207 -20.22 -0.16 -25.33
N ASP A 208 -20.14 -1.01 -26.33
CA ASP A 208 -20.74 -0.77 -27.63
C ASP A 208 -22.27 -0.92 -27.57
N LYS A 209 -22.96 -0.68 -28.70
CA LYS A 209 -24.40 -0.80 -28.82
C LYS A 209 -24.98 -2.20 -28.51
N ASN A 210 -24.12 -3.22 -28.52
CA ASN A 210 -24.48 -4.61 -28.21
C ASN A 210 -24.12 -5.00 -26.77
N GLY A 211 -23.64 -4.04 -25.94
CA GLY A 211 -23.21 -4.28 -24.57
C GLY A 211 -21.80 -4.92 -24.45
N LYS A 212 -21.07 -5.07 -25.54
CA LYS A 212 -19.71 -5.61 -25.52
C LYS A 212 -18.72 -4.57 -25.01
N VAL A 213 -17.82 -4.99 -24.12
CA VAL A 213 -16.76 -4.12 -23.59
C VAL A 213 -15.88 -3.61 -24.73
N ALA A 214 -15.69 -2.29 -24.79
CA ALA A 214 -14.86 -1.60 -25.76
C ALA A 214 -14.23 -0.35 -25.14
N ALA A 215 -13.10 0.09 -25.67
CA ALA A 215 -12.50 1.35 -25.27
C ALA A 215 -13.34 2.53 -25.77
N PRO A 216 -13.74 3.48 -24.93
CA PRO A 216 -14.57 4.62 -25.36
C PRO A 216 -13.77 5.74 -26.01
N TYR A 217 -12.44 5.75 -25.84
CA TYR A 217 -11.55 6.78 -26.36
C TYR A 217 -10.29 6.19 -27.00
N VAL A 218 -9.76 6.88 -28.00
CA VAL A 218 -8.42 6.68 -28.53
C VAL A 218 -7.47 7.47 -27.65
N ILE A 219 -6.40 6.82 -27.17
CA ILE A 219 -5.38 7.42 -26.30
C ILE A 219 -4.08 7.52 -27.09
N ASN A 220 -3.41 8.67 -27.02
CA ASN A 220 -2.11 8.88 -27.62
C ASN A 220 -1.02 8.05 -26.90
N PRO A 221 0.16 7.82 -27.52
CA PRO A 221 1.27 7.11 -26.88
C PRO A 221 1.78 7.76 -25.59
N ASP A 222 1.59 9.06 -25.42
CA ASP A 222 1.90 9.83 -24.21
C ASP A 222 0.83 9.70 -23.11
N GLY A 223 -0.26 8.96 -23.40
CA GLY A 223 -1.36 8.72 -22.49
C GLY A 223 -2.41 9.82 -22.45
N THR A 224 -2.36 10.84 -23.32
CA THR A 224 -3.38 11.87 -23.44
C THR A 224 -4.57 11.41 -24.28
N LEU A 225 -5.74 12.01 -24.04
CA LEU A 225 -6.94 11.71 -24.84
C LEU A 225 -6.77 12.29 -26.27
N LYS A 226 -7.06 11.44 -27.29
CA LYS A 226 -7.06 11.87 -28.68
C LYS A 226 -8.47 12.17 -29.19
N SER A 227 -9.38 11.19 -29.11
CA SER A 227 -10.73 11.32 -29.63
C SER A 227 -11.67 10.29 -29.01
N LYS A 228 -12.98 10.61 -28.98
CA LYS A 228 -14.02 9.66 -28.58
C LYS A 228 -14.30 8.68 -29.72
N ILE A 229 -14.49 7.40 -29.36
CA ILE A 229 -14.87 6.36 -30.33
C ILE A 229 -16.40 6.36 -30.49
N LYS A 230 -16.86 6.55 -31.73
CA LYS A 230 -18.29 6.61 -32.05
C LYS A 230 -18.96 5.26 -31.74
N GLY A 231 -20.13 5.31 -31.10
CA GLY A 231 -20.93 4.12 -30.78
C GLY A 231 -20.49 3.34 -29.55
N VAL A 232 -19.52 3.88 -28.79
CA VAL A 232 -19.13 3.33 -27.49
C VAL A 232 -19.54 4.31 -26.38
N THR A 233 -20.29 3.81 -25.39
CA THR A 233 -20.66 4.55 -24.19
C THR A 233 -19.63 4.23 -23.10
N ALA A 234 -18.95 5.25 -22.57
CA ALA A 234 -17.99 5.10 -21.49
C ALA A 234 -18.68 4.69 -20.19
N ASN A 235 -18.00 3.91 -19.34
CA ASN A 235 -18.45 3.70 -17.98
C ASN A 235 -18.44 5.03 -17.24
N PHE A 236 -19.44 5.21 -16.39
CA PHE A 236 -19.62 6.42 -15.60
C PHE A 236 -19.79 6.06 -14.12
N TYR A 237 -19.00 6.68 -13.27
CA TYR A 237 -19.01 6.52 -11.84
C TYR A 237 -19.52 7.82 -11.22
N PRO A 238 -20.82 7.92 -10.90
CA PRO A 238 -21.39 9.14 -10.36
C PRO A 238 -20.91 9.37 -8.93
N LYS A 239 -20.88 10.63 -8.52
CA LYS A 239 -20.69 11.03 -7.12
C LYS A 239 -21.73 10.36 -6.24
N GLY A 240 -21.31 9.76 -5.13
CA GLY A 240 -22.18 9.02 -4.21
C GLY A 240 -21.61 7.66 -3.82
N ASN A 241 -22.43 6.87 -3.12
CA ASN A 241 -22.01 5.52 -2.72
C ASN A 241 -21.98 4.57 -3.92
N HIS A 242 -20.87 3.89 -4.12
CA HIS A 242 -20.66 2.94 -5.18
C HIS A 242 -19.95 1.68 -4.67
N CYS A 243 -20.31 0.51 -5.21
CA CYS A 243 -19.66 -0.76 -4.89
C CYS A 243 -19.02 -1.31 -6.16
N PHE A 244 -17.70 -1.38 -6.15
CA PHE A 244 -16.87 -1.75 -7.29
C PHE A 244 -16.60 -3.25 -7.34
N ASN A 245 -16.80 -3.87 -8.49
CA ASN A 245 -16.20 -5.16 -8.81
C ASN A 245 -14.69 -5.00 -9.16
N PRO A 246 -13.90 -6.08 -9.28
CA PRO A 246 -12.46 -5.98 -9.55
C PRO A 246 -12.09 -5.18 -10.82
N THR A 247 -12.90 -5.26 -11.86
CA THR A 247 -12.64 -4.56 -13.13
C THR A 247 -12.96 -3.07 -13.03
N GLU A 248 -14.11 -2.73 -12.46
CA GLU A 248 -14.52 -1.35 -12.22
C GLU A 248 -13.59 -0.65 -11.23
N ALA A 249 -13.16 -1.35 -10.17
CA ALA A 249 -12.23 -0.84 -9.19
C ALA A 249 -10.92 -0.39 -9.84
N LEU A 250 -10.31 -1.28 -10.64
CA LEU A 250 -9.06 -0.95 -11.34
C LEU A 250 -9.28 0.17 -12.36
N ASP A 251 -10.41 0.17 -13.05
CA ASP A 251 -10.75 1.23 -14.00
C ASP A 251 -10.87 2.59 -13.29
N PHE A 252 -11.64 2.65 -12.20
CA PHE A 252 -11.87 3.86 -11.42
C PHE A 252 -10.56 4.48 -10.87
N VAL A 253 -9.72 3.69 -10.20
CA VAL A 253 -8.47 4.20 -9.57
C VAL A 253 -7.41 4.64 -10.59
N ARG A 254 -7.62 4.39 -11.87
CA ARG A 254 -6.74 4.81 -12.98
C ARG A 254 -7.21 6.09 -13.67
N GLN A 255 -8.45 6.53 -13.43
CA GLN A 255 -9.00 7.71 -14.11
C GLN A 255 -8.30 8.98 -13.64
N ARG A 256 -7.98 9.87 -14.58
CA ARG A 256 -7.33 11.17 -14.37
C ARG A 256 -7.84 12.27 -15.29
N ASP A 257 -8.33 11.90 -16.49
CA ASP A 257 -8.54 12.90 -17.55
C ASP A 257 -9.97 13.46 -17.54
N LEU A 258 -10.99 12.64 -17.22
CA LEU A 258 -12.40 13.04 -17.24
C LEU A 258 -12.99 13.01 -15.83
N LEU A 259 -12.33 13.72 -14.92
CA LEU A 259 -12.78 13.98 -13.55
C LEU A 259 -13.53 15.31 -13.51
N ALA A 260 -14.62 15.37 -12.74
CA ALA A 260 -15.44 16.59 -12.64
C ALA A 260 -14.66 17.77 -12.06
N ASN A 261 -13.79 17.52 -11.08
CA ASN A 261 -12.95 18.55 -10.45
C ASN A 261 -11.78 19.01 -11.33
N LYS A 262 -11.48 18.30 -12.44
CA LYS A 262 -10.38 18.59 -13.36
C LYS A 262 -9.01 18.65 -12.68
N ASP A 263 -8.83 17.88 -11.62
CA ASP A 263 -7.59 17.79 -10.84
C ASP A 263 -6.67 16.64 -11.28
N PHE A 264 -6.98 16.00 -12.42
CA PHE A 264 -6.15 15.06 -13.17
C PHE A 264 -5.40 14.05 -12.27
N ASP A 265 -4.07 14.15 -12.20
CA ASP A 265 -3.25 13.22 -11.44
C ASP A 265 -3.49 13.30 -9.93
N TYR A 266 -3.80 14.47 -9.38
CA TYR A 266 -4.18 14.62 -7.97
C TYR A 266 -5.53 13.98 -7.64
N GLY A 267 -6.50 14.05 -8.56
CA GLY A 267 -7.77 13.32 -8.46
C GLY A 267 -7.54 11.81 -8.44
N ARG A 268 -6.69 11.30 -9.34
CA ARG A 268 -6.31 9.88 -9.35
C ARG A 268 -5.64 9.46 -8.03
N GLN A 269 -4.69 10.24 -7.51
CA GLN A 269 -4.04 9.96 -6.22
C GLN A 269 -5.07 9.92 -5.09
N ARG A 270 -6.01 10.87 -5.06
CA ARG A 270 -7.10 10.91 -4.08
C ARG A 270 -7.97 9.66 -4.17
N HIS A 271 -8.42 9.26 -5.38
CA HIS A 271 -9.19 8.04 -5.59
C HIS A 271 -8.44 6.80 -5.15
N GLN A 272 -7.13 6.70 -5.40
CA GLN A 272 -6.28 5.60 -4.94
C GLN A 272 -6.22 5.53 -3.41
N GLN A 273 -6.04 6.67 -2.73
CA GLN A 273 -6.03 6.73 -1.26
C GLN A 273 -7.38 6.36 -0.67
N GLN A 274 -8.49 6.92 -1.21
CA GLN A 274 -9.85 6.59 -0.79
C GLN A 274 -10.14 5.09 -0.99
N PHE A 275 -9.68 4.53 -2.10
CA PHE A 275 -9.87 3.11 -2.40
C PHE A 275 -9.07 2.21 -1.44
N LEU A 276 -7.83 2.57 -1.09
CA LEU A 276 -7.04 1.86 -0.08
C LEU A 276 -7.74 1.88 1.29
N LYS A 277 -8.29 3.03 1.69
CA LYS A 277 -9.09 3.14 2.92
C LYS A 277 -10.32 2.22 2.85
N ALA A 278 -11.03 2.20 1.73
CA ALA A 278 -12.20 1.34 1.53
C ALA A 278 -11.85 -0.16 1.52
N ILE A 279 -10.69 -0.55 0.96
CA ILE A 279 -10.16 -1.92 1.07
C ILE A 279 -9.94 -2.29 2.53
N LEU A 280 -9.33 -1.42 3.33
CA LEU A 280 -9.12 -1.66 4.75
C LEU A 280 -10.45 -1.78 5.50
N GLN A 281 -11.42 -0.89 5.23
CA GLN A 281 -12.77 -0.94 5.81
C GLN A 281 -13.46 -2.27 5.49
N GLN A 282 -13.42 -2.70 4.23
CA GLN A 282 -14.02 -3.96 3.82
C GLN A 282 -13.30 -5.16 4.45
N ALA A 283 -11.96 -5.15 4.49
CA ALA A 283 -11.17 -6.22 5.10
C ALA A 283 -11.47 -6.37 6.60
N VAL A 284 -11.60 -5.27 7.34
CA VAL A 284 -12.01 -5.28 8.76
C VAL A 284 -13.42 -5.86 8.90
N LYS A 285 -14.36 -5.43 8.07
CA LYS A 285 -15.73 -5.95 8.05
C LYS A 285 -15.77 -7.46 7.74
N ASP A 286 -14.90 -7.93 6.85
CA ASP A 286 -14.81 -9.34 6.46
C ASP A 286 -14.05 -10.20 7.49
N GLY A 287 -13.46 -9.58 8.51
CA GLY A 287 -12.87 -10.25 9.67
C GLY A 287 -11.35 -10.19 9.71
N LEU A 288 -10.74 -9.11 9.23
CA LEU A 288 -9.29 -8.85 9.41
C LEU A 288 -8.89 -8.82 10.90
N ASP A 289 -9.81 -8.40 11.78
CA ASP A 289 -9.69 -8.41 13.23
C ASP A 289 -10.08 -9.77 13.86
N SER A 290 -10.57 -10.72 13.07
CA SER A 290 -10.98 -12.06 13.54
C SER A 290 -9.78 -13.03 13.45
N PRO A 291 -9.33 -13.62 14.57
CA PRO A 291 -8.22 -14.59 14.57
C PRO A 291 -8.45 -15.81 13.64
N THR A 292 -9.70 -16.16 13.38
CA THR A 292 -10.04 -17.32 12.53
C THR A 292 -10.07 -16.99 11.03
N LYS A 293 -10.40 -15.75 10.65
CA LYS A 293 -10.51 -15.31 9.26
C LYS A 293 -9.24 -14.63 8.73
N LEU A 294 -8.51 -13.95 9.63
CA LEU A 294 -7.28 -13.22 9.30
C LEU A 294 -6.27 -14.03 8.47
N PRO A 295 -5.96 -15.33 8.80
CA PRO A 295 -5.01 -16.08 8.00
C PRO A 295 -5.42 -16.26 6.54
N GLY A 296 -6.71 -16.48 6.27
CA GLY A 296 -7.24 -16.60 4.92
C GLY A 296 -7.12 -15.30 4.12
N LEU A 297 -7.45 -14.16 4.73
CA LEU A 297 -7.30 -12.84 4.11
C LEU A 297 -5.84 -12.51 3.82
N LEU A 298 -4.93 -12.75 4.77
CA LEU A 298 -3.50 -12.53 4.58
C LEU A 298 -2.93 -13.39 3.45
N THR A 299 -3.30 -14.68 3.40
CA THR A 299 -2.88 -15.57 2.31
C THR A 299 -3.35 -15.05 0.95
N ALA A 300 -4.58 -14.57 0.88
CA ALA A 300 -5.17 -14.08 -0.35
C ALA A 300 -4.54 -12.75 -0.81
N PHE A 301 -4.32 -11.82 0.12
CA PHE A 301 -3.64 -10.55 -0.17
C PHE A 301 -2.17 -10.76 -0.54
N GLY A 302 -1.50 -11.70 0.13
CA GLY A 302 -0.10 -11.94 -0.09
C GLY A 302 0.25 -12.51 -1.46
N LYS A 303 -0.68 -13.21 -2.10
CA LYS A 303 -0.54 -13.63 -3.50
C LYS A 303 -0.74 -12.50 -4.50
N ALA A 304 -1.29 -11.38 -4.05
CA ALA A 304 -1.60 -10.23 -4.88
C ALA A 304 -0.51 -9.14 -4.84
N MET A 305 0.44 -9.23 -3.91
CA MET A 305 1.48 -8.22 -3.69
C MET A 305 2.85 -8.86 -3.50
N THR A 306 3.89 -8.13 -3.90
CA THR A 306 5.27 -8.44 -3.50
C THR A 306 5.63 -7.55 -2.33
N VAL A 307 6.10 -8.12 -1.22
CA VAL A 307 6.31 -7.40 0.04
C VAL A 307 7.75 -7.59 0.53
N ASP A 308 8.35 -6.50 1.00
CA ASP A 308 9.53 -6.52 1.85
C ASP A 308 9.14 -6.04 3.26
N SER A 309 9.23 -6.92 4.21
CA SER A 309 8.86 -6.63 5.59
C SER A 309 9.98 -5.99 6.42
N GLY A 310 11.12 -5.62 5.80
CA GLY A 310 12.28 -5.04 6.48
C GLY A 310 12.93 -6.01 7.48
N GLY A 311 12.77 -7.33 7.26
CA GLY A 311 13.31 -8.39 8.15
C GLY A 311 12.49 -8.62 9.42
N ILE A 312 11.29 -8.03 9.54
CA ILE A 312 10.34 -8.25 10.64
C ILE A 312 9.23 -9.18 10.13
N SER A 313 8.71 -10.07 10.97
CA SER A 313 7.63 -10.94 10.54
C SER A 313 6.37 -10.15 10.18
N LEU A 314 5.67 -10.56 9.12
CA LEU A 314 4.43 -9.91 8.71
C LEU A 314 3.32 -10.05 9.77
N ALA A 315 3.36 -11.11 10.57
CA ALA A 315 2.47 -11.26 11.71
C ALA A 315 2.70 -10.13 12.75
N ASP A 316 3.97 -9.79 13.02
CA ASP A 316 4.29 -8.69 13.96
C ASP A 316 3.83 -7.33 13.41
N TRP A 317 3.94 -7.11 12.08
CA TRP A 317 3.35 -5.94 11.42
C TRP A 317 1.84 -5.86 11.60
N VAL A 318 1.12 -6.96 11.40
CA VAL A 318 -0.33 -7.03 11.62
C VAL A 318 -0.69 -6.73 13.08
N PHE A 319 0.06 -7.29 14.02
CA PHE A 319 -0.16 -7.03 15.45
C PHE A 319 0.13 -5.58 15.84
N ALA A 320 1.17 -4.97 15.28
CA ALA A 320 1.50 -3.57 15.53
C ALA A 320 0.40 -2.62 15.01
N MET A 321 -0.16 -2.94 13.84
CA MET A 321 -1.18 -2.10 13.18
C MET A 321 -2.61 -2.41 13.60
N LYS A 322 -2.86 -3.44 14.43
CA LYS A 322 -4.22 -3.88 14.78
C LYS A 322 -5.10 -2.83 15.47
N ALA A 323 -4.47 -1.83 16.12
CA ALA A 323 -5.19 -0.75 16.79
C ALA A 323 -5.65 0.34 15.81
N ILE A 324 -5.02 0.45 14.63
CA ILE A 324 -5.34 1.45 13.61
C ILE A 324 -6.64 1.06 12.92
N ARG A 325 -7.66 1.87 13.08
CA ARG A 325 -8.95 1.70 12.41
C ARG A 325 -8.95 2.46 11.07
N PRO A 326 -9.86 2.14 10.16
CA PRO A 326 -10.00 2.91 8.92
C PRO A 326 -10.17 4.42 9.11
N ASP A 327 -10.81 4.83 10.20
CA ASP A 327 -11.03 6.24 10.52
C ASP A 327 -9.77 6.94 11.07
N ASP A 328 -8.79 6.16 11.58
CA ASP A 328 -7.48 6.66 12.02
C ASP A 328 -6.51 6.83 10.84
N LEU A 329 -6.94 6.47 9.62
CA LEU A 329 -6.17 6.62 8.40
C LEU A 329 -6.45 7.96 7.74
N VAL A 330 -5.48 8.87 7.83
CA VAL A 330 -5.55 10.21 7.27
C VAL A 330 -4.83 10.25 5.92
N THR A 331 -5.50 10.74 4.89
CA THR A 331 -4.92 10.91 3.56
C THR A 331 -4.47 12.36 3.35
N ILE A 332 -3.25 12.55 2.83
CA ILE A 332 -2.65 13.87 2.69
C ILE A 332 -2.22 14.09 1.24
N LYS A 333 -2.53 15.27 0.70
CA LYS A 333 -2.19 15.69 -0.65
C LYS A 333 -0.91 16.52 -0.62
N THR A 334 0.10 16.13 -1.36
CA THR A 334 1.23 17.04 -1.67
C THR A 334 0.72 18.21 -2.52
N ASN A 335 1.41 19.34 -2.47
CA ASN A 335 1.04 20.59 -3.15
C ASN A 335 -0.41 21.05 -2.85
N GLU A 336 -1.00 20.62 -1.72
CA GLU A 336 -2.41 20.85 -1.40
C GLU A 336 -3.38 20.30 -2.49
N GLY A 337 -2.91 19.36 -3.32
CA GLY A 337 -3.66 18.87 -4.47
C GLY A 337 -3.70 19.82 -5.67
N LYS A 338 -2.81 20.82 -5.72
CA LYS A 338 -2.72 21.80 -6.80
C LYS A 338 -1.51 21.56 -7.68
N PHE A 339 -1.67 21.70 -9.00
CA PHE A 339 -0.56 21.57 -9.93
C PHE A 339 0.45 22.68 -9.78
N ASN A 340 1.73 22.30 -9.82
CA ASN A 340 2.87 23.20 -9.94
C ASN A 340 3.78 22.72 -11.11
N PRO A 341 3.26 22.77 -12.35
CA PRO A 341 3.93 22.17 -13.50
C PRO A 341 5.12 23.01 -13.98
N SER A 342 6.12 22.31 -14.49
CA SER A 342 7.24 22.90 -15.23
C SER A 342 7.52 22.05 -16.45
N SER A 343 8.22 22.62 -17.44
CA SER A 343 8.65 21.90 -18.65
C SER A 343 10.17 21.79 -18.67
N VAL A 344 10.68 20.56 -18.81
CA VAL A 344 12.12 20.29 -18.84
C VAL A 344 12.48 19.70 -20.20
N PRO A 345 13.44 20.32 -20.95
CA PRO A 345 13.89 19.79 -22.22
C PRO A 345 14.32 18.31 -22.12
N GLY A 346 13.84 17.47 -23.04
CA GLY A 346 14.14 16.04 -23.09
C GLY A 346 13.36 15.17 -22.09
N ILE A 347 12.63 15.78 -21.13
CA ILE A 347 11.81 15.05 -20.14
C ILE A 347 10.31 15.36 -20.34
N GLY A 348 10.00 16.58 -20.79
CA GLY A 348 8.63 17.06 -20.96
C GLY A 348 8.06 17.72 -19.70
N SER A 349 6.74 17.66 -19.52
CA SER A 349 6.05 18.21 -18.36
C SER A 349 6.42 17.44 -17.09
N VAL A 350 6.77 18.17 -16.03
CA VAL A 350 7.11 17.65 -14.70
C VAL A 350 6.32 18.40 -13.64
N GLU A 351 6.24 17.83 -12.45
CA GLU A 351 5.61 18.44 -11.28
C GLU A 351 6.69 18.89 -10.29
N LEU A 352 6.64 20.13 -9.82
CA LEU A 352 7.53 20.64 -8.78
C LEU A 352 6.85 20.54 -7.41
N LEU A 353 7.50 19.91 -6.45
CA LEU A 353 7.03 19.92 -5.08
C LEU A 353 7.27 21.29 -4.46
N SER A 354 6.24 21.84 -3.81
CA SER A 354 6.32 23.11 -3.07
C SER A 354 7.14 22.96 -1.80
N ASP A 355 7.65 24.07 -1.28
CA ASP A 355 8.36 24.09 0.01
C ASP A 355 7.51 23.52 1.13
N THR A 356 6.18 23.78 1.13
CA THR A 356 5.26 23.17 2.11
C THR A 356 5.15 21.66 1.93
N SER A 357 5.23 21.14 0.69
CA SER A 357 5.32 19.67 0.47
C SER A 357 6.62 19.09 1.04
N LEU A 358 7.73 19.80 0.94
CA LEU A 358 8.98 19.40 1.57
C LEU A 358 8.92 19.48 3.11
N GLN A 359 8.21 20.47 3.68
CA GLN A 359 7.91 20.53 5.11
C GLN A 359 7.04 19.35 5.56
N LEU A 360 6.04 18.93 4.76
CA LEU A 360 5.27 17.71 5.00
C LEU A 360 6.19 16.48 5.06
N MET A 361 7.11 16.33 4.10
CA MET A 361 8.05 15.19 4.11
C MET A 361 8.94 15.20 5.36
N LYS A 362 9.37 16.41 5.79
CA LYS A 362 10.10 16.55 7.05
C LYS A 362 9.23 16.16 8.26
N ALA A 363 7.96 16.57 8.28
CA ALA A 363 7.02 16.19 9.35
C ALA A 363 6.80 14.67 9.40
N VAL A 364 6.71 13.99 8.24
CA VAL A 364 6.67 12.52 8.17
C VAL A 364 7.92 11.90 8.78
N LYS A 365 9.10 12.42 8.40
CA LYS A 365 10.38 11.92 8.91
C LYS A 365 10.50 12.08 10.43
N ASP A 366 10.00 13.19 10.97
CA ASP A 366 10.15 13.59 12.38
C ASP A 366 8.97 13.12 13.26
N ASP A 367 8.04 12.30 12.73
CA ASP A 367 6.80 11.84 13.39
C ASP A 367 5.91 13.00 13.90
N LYS A 368 5.78 14.07 13.08
CA LYS A 368 5.05 15.30 13.36
C LYS A 368 3.93 15.60 12.37
N VAL A 369 3.42 14.56 11.71
CA VAL A 369 2.39 14.73 10.68
C VAL A 369 1.10 15.28 11.26
N GLY A 370 0.74 14.88 12.49
CA GLY A 370 -0.42 15.44 13.19
C GLY A 370 -0.31 16.96 13.40
N GLU A 371 0.86 17.48 13.81
CA GLU A 371 1.12 18.92 13.95
C GLU A 371 1.04 19.64 12.58
N PHE A 372 1.56 19.01 11.54
CA PHE A 372 1.48 19.53 10.17
C PHE A 372 0.01 19.67 9.72
N VAL A 373 -0.81 18.62 9.91
CA VAL A 373 -2.23 18.65 9.52
C VAL A 373 -3.02 19.72 10.32
N GLN A 374 -2.69 19.91 11.60
CA GLN A 374 -3.29 21.00 12.39
C GLN A 374 -2.94 22.39 11.83
N SER A 375 -1.70 22.58 11.34
CA SER A 375 -1.25 23.83 10.74
C SER A 375 -1.77 24.03 9.31
N PHE A 376 -2.01 22.95 8.58
CA PHE A 376 -2.44 22.93 7.18
C PHE A 376 -3.63 21.98 6.97
N PRO A 377 -4.81 22.28 7.55
CA PRO A 377 -5.95 21.34 7.54
C PRO A 377 -6.47 21.02 6.13
N THR A 378 -6.33 21.92 5.17
CA THR A 378 -6.75 21.73 3.77
C THR A 378 -5.90 20.68 3.02
N TRP A 379 -4.74 20.30 3.55
CA TRP A 379 -3.88 19.28 2.98
C TRP A 379 -4.40 17.87 3.27
N ALA A 380 -5.10 17.68 4.39
CA ALA A 380 -5.80 16.44 4.64
C ALA A 380 -7.07 16.36 3.77
N ALA A 381 -7.30 15.20 3.16
CA ALA A 381 -8.57 14.99 2.47
C ALA A 381 -9.67 14.83 3.52
N THR A 382 -10.72 15.63 3.39
CA THR A 382 -11.99 15.39 4.10
C THR A 382 -12.58 14.10 3.54
N THR A 383 -12.77 13.11 4.41
CA THR A 383 -13.44 11.84 4.09
C THR A 383 -14.92 12.02 3.89
#